data_a95f0571e4b48745f6c03e3d3cd08891
#
_entry.id   a95f0571e4b48745f6c03e3d3cd08891
#
_cell.length_a   1.000
_cell.length_b   1.000
_cell.length_c   1.000
_cell.angle_alpha   90.00
_cell.angle_beta   90.00
_cell.angle_gamma   90.00
#
_symmetry.space_group_name_H-M   'P 1'
#
loop_
_entity.id
_entity.type
_entity.pdbx_description
1 polymer ?
#
loop_
_entity_poly.entity_id
_entity_poly.type
_entity_poly.pdbx_seq_one_letter_code
_entity_poly.pdbx_strand_id
1 'polypeptide(L)'
;MIELLFLVVFAICFILLLRKFVPIWQIIIAEFYFVTFLLFLLFSGEEHPYYEAIDPAGLESYEFIASKHELIYMIFFVLYHISLLLLWLRKSALPPLILALGLCVLYIGLFFNGILILQLLGSQEGNEILVCFPIFSLLVGLSIIIRTLYDLPKNLSFSTSKYQWLNKINEKLSTKSALFCSSVIAILPVFVLITLVLMLFGDDYDAVSKALTETTTWGFSQHDHPPHLPHQGHYLCTVAACGSPQLVKPLRWGIRGKQRIIVNRQLQIANAFEELIADLSPTLHRFIRKNYDRYGYDLSKKIKSRWASNLTYILMKPLEWGFLLCLYTFCLRPEEKIRRQYSGDRGKK
;
A
#
# COMPACT_ATOMS: atom_id res chain seq x y z
N MET A 1 16.39 -2.30 8.83
CA MET A 1 16.94 -3.64 9.19
C MET A 1 16.07 -4.77 8.64
N ILE A 2 14.75 -4.69 8.80
CA ILE A 2 13.79 -5.68 8.24
C ILE A 2 13.85 -5.69 6.71
N GLU A 3 13.86 -4.53 6.07
CA GLU A 3 13.96 -4.36 4.61
C GLU A 3 15.22 -5.02 4.02
N LEU A 4 16.37 -4.84 4.68
CA LEU A 4 17.61 -5.48 4.25
C LEU A 4 17.52 -6.99 4.34
N LEU A 5 16.87 -7.53 5.37
CA LEU A 5 16.63 -8.97 5.53
C LEU A 5 15.75 -9.52 4.40
N PHE A 6 14.66 -8.82 4.04
CA PHE A 6 13.82 -9.22 2.91
C PHE A 6 14.61 -9.21 1.59
N LEU A 7 15.40 -8.17 1.34
CA LEU A 7 16.21 -8.05 0.14
C LEU A 7 17.23 -9.20 0.03
N VAL A 8 17.85 -9.58 1.14
CA VAL A 8 18.75 -10.74 1.21
C VAL A 8 18.01 -12.05 0.93
N VAL A 9 16.82 -12.25 1.54
CA VAL A 9 16.00 -13.44 1.30
C VAL A 9 15.60 -13.53 -0.17
N PHE A 10 15.14 -12.43 -0.78
CA PHE A 10 14.79 -12.39 -2.20
C PHE A 10 15.99 -12.69 -3.09
N ALA A 11 17.16 -12.12 -2.79
CA ALA A 11 18.40 -12.40 -3.54
C ALA A 11 18.80 -13.89 -3.45
N ILE A 12 18.70 -14.48 -2.27
CA ILE A 12 18.95 -15.91 -2.07
C ILE A 12 17.94 -16.74 -2.88
N CYS A 13 16.65 -16.47 -2.79
CA CYS A 13 15.61 -17.15 -3.58
C CYS A 13 15.86 -17.02 -5.08
N PHE A 14 16.26 -15.84 -5.56
CA PHE A 14 16.60 -15.60 -6.96
C PHE A 14 17.79 -16.43 -7.41
N ILE A 15 18.91 -16.41 -6.65
CA ILE A 15 20.10 -17.21 -6.93
C ILE A 15 19.75 -18.70 -6.93
N LEU A 16 18.94 -19.08 -5.95
CA LEU A 16 18.47 -20.44 -5.83
C LEU A 16 17.61 -20.80 -7.05
N LEU A 17 16.71 -20.04 -7.57
CA LEU A 17 15.92 -20.30 -8.79
C LEU A 17 16.77 -20.41 -10.06
N LEU A 18 17.90 -19.74 -10.14
CA LEU A 18 18.81 -19.80 -11.29
C LEU A 18 19.62 -21.09 -11.36
N ARG A 19 19.83 -21.79 -10.24
CA ARG A 19 20.58 -23.07 -10.22
C ARG A 19 19.69 -24.23 -10.64
N LYS A 20 20.26 -25.39 -11.07
CA LYS A 20 19.54 -26.65 -11.31
C LYS A 20 19.12 -27.25 -9.97
N PHE A 21 17.84 -27.11 -9.59
CA PHE A 21 17.39 -27.47 -8.25
C PHE A 21 16.87 -28.87 -8.08
N VAL A 22 17.05 -29.33 -6.85
CA VAL A 22 16.26 -30.36 -6.21
C VAL A 22 14.81 -29.89 -6.13
N PRO A 23 13.80 -30.73 -6.47
CA PRO A 23 12.38 -30.33 -6.48
C PRO A 23 11.89 -29.67 -5.19
N ILE A 24 12.47 -30.03 -4.04
CA ILE A 24 12.12 -29.51 -2.72
C ILE A 24 12.29 -27.97 -2.61
N TRP A 25 13.33 -27.41 -3.22
CA TRP A 25 13.55 -25.97 -3.21
C TRP A 25 12.52 -25.21 -4.04
N GLN A 26 12.04 -25.81 -5.11
CA GLN A 26 10.97 -25.22 -5.93
C GLN A 26 9.66 -25.15 -5.15
N ILE A 27 9.38 -26.16 -4.33
CA ILE A 27 8.20 -26.18 -3.43
C ILE A 27 8.34 -25.07 -2.38
N ILE A 28 9.50 -24.97 -1.71
CA ILE A 28 9.74 -23.91 -0.70
C ILE A 28 9.55 -22.51 -1.29
N ILE A 29 10.06 -22.28 -2.51
CA ILE A 29 9.90 -21.00 -3.19
C ILE A 29 8.44 -20.74 -3.56
N ALA A 30 7.71 -21.75 -4.02
CA ALA A 30 6.29 -21.63 -4.31
C ALA A 30 5.47 -21.34 -3.06
N GLU A 31 5.76 -22.00 -1.93
CA GLU A 31 5.10 -21.73 -0.64
C GLU A 31 5.40 -20.30 -0.16
N PHE A 32 6.67 -19.86 -0.24
CA PHE A 32 7.04 -18.50 0.13
C PHE A 32 6.35 -17.46 -0.75
N TYR A 33 6.24 -17.72 -2.05
CA TYR A 33 5.50 -16.87 -2.99
C TYR A 33 4.02 -16.78 -2.63
N PHE A 34 3.42 -17.91 -2.30
CA PHE A 34 2.02 -17.94 -1.86
C PHE A 34 1.79 -17.19 -0.55
N VAL A 35 2.71 -17.31 0.42
CA VAL A 35 2.64 -16.55 1.67
C VAL A 35 2.72 -15.05 1.42
N THR A 36 3.64 -14.57 0.56
CA THR A 36 3.72 -13.14 0.23
C THR A 36 2.45 -12.63 -0.46
N PHE A 37 1.82 -13.46 -1.29
CA PHE A 37 0.53 -13.15 -1.90
C PHE A 37 -0.61 -13.06 -0.88
N LEU A 38 -0.68 -14.00 0.06
CA LEU A 38 -1.67 -13.95 1.15
C LEU A 38 -1.48 -12.71 2.03
N LEU A 39 -0.24 -12.35 2.35
CA LEU A 39 0.05 -11.11 3.08
C LEU A 39 -0.40 -9.89 2.30
N PHE A 40 -0.17 -9.85 1.00
CA PHE A 40 -0.66 -8.78 0.14
C PHE A 40 -2.18 -8.62 0.22
N LEU A 41 -2.93 -9.73 0.15
CA LEU A 41 -4.39 -9.70 0.25
C LEU A 41 -4.91 -9.32 1.65
N LEU A 42 -4.21 -9.73 2.71
CA LEU A 42 -4.64 -9.49 4.10
C LEU A 42 -4.37 -8.06 4.58
N PHE A 43 -3.35 -7.42 4.03
CA PHE A 43 -2.92 -6.07 4.45
C PHE A 43 -3.37 -4.95 3.50
N SER A 44 -4.03 -5.28 2.36
CA SER A 44 -4.81 -4.30 1.62
C SER A 44 -5.99 -3.87 2.49
N GLY A 45 -5.94 -2.64 3.01
CA GLY A 45 -6.93 -2.07 3.95
C GLY A 45 -8.03 -1.28 3.23
N GLU A 46 -8.74 -0.43 3.99
CA GLU A 46 -9.64 0.56 3.40
C GLU A 46 -8.81 1.61 2.63
N GLU A 47 -9.07 1.72 1.34
CA GLU A 47 -8.33 2.57 0.43
C GLU A 47 -9.22 3.71 -0.06
N HIS A 48 -8.65 4.92 -0.09
CA HIS A 48 -9.33 6.13 -0.54
C HIS A 48 -8.67 6.68 -1.81
N PRO A 49 -9.46 7.26 -2.74
CA PRO A 49 -8.90 7.90 -3.92
C PRO A 49 -8.05 9.13 -3.54
N TYR A 50 -7.07 9.46 -4.36
CA TYR A 50 -6.07 10.52 -4.09
C TYR A 50 -6.65 11.91 -3.83
N TYR A 51 -7.86 12.19 -4.30
CA TYR A 51 -8.54 13.48 -4.14
C TYR A 51 -9.33 13.61 -2.82
N GLU A 52 -9.41 12.55 -2.04
CA GLU A 52 -10.02 12.57 -0.70
C GLU A 52 -8.99 12.86 0.38
N ALA A 53 -9.39 13.61 1.39
CA ALA A 53 -8.55 13.86 2.55
C ALA A 53 -8.67 12.71 3.53
N ILE A 54 -7.57 11.99 3.80
CA ILE A 54 -7.51 10.91 4.78
C ILE A 54 -6.92 11.37 6.10
N ASP A 55 -7.21 10.64 7.18
CA ASP A 55 -6.54 10.80 8.48
C ASP A 55 -5.26 9.93 8.50
N PRO A 56 -4.05 10.54 8.44
CA PRO A 56 -2.79 9.79 8.40
C PRO A 56 -2.52 8.97 9.66
N ALA A 57 -3.28 9.15 10.75
CA ALA A 57 -3.19 8.34 11.95
C ALA A 57 -4.30 7.26 12.01
N GLY A 58 -5.18 7.23 11.03
CA GLY A 58 -6.13 6.13 10.79
C GLY A 58 -5.42 4.88 10.25
N LEU A 59 -6.22 3.86 9.97
CA LEU A 59 -5.81 2.73 9.13
C LEU A 59 -6.11 3.00 7.65
N GLU A 60 -6.52 4.24 7.35
CA GLU A 60 -6.87 4.68 6.01
C GLU A 60 -5.60 4.87 5.20
N SER A 61 -5.62 4.39 3.98
CA SER A 61 -4.54 4.54 3.01
C SER A 61 -5.10 5.00 1.68
N TYR A 62 -4.24 5.50 0.81
CA TYR A 62 -4.65 5.81 -0.55
C TYR A 62 -4.58 4.56 -1.42
N GLU A 63 -5.60 4.37 -2.27
CA GLU A 63 -5.61 3.30 -3.26
C GLU A 63 -4.39 3.39 -4.19
N PHE A 64 -3.64 2.31 -4.29
CA PHE A 64 -2.49 2.23 -5.19
C PHE A 64 -2.92 1.87 -6.62
N ILE A 65 -4.12 1.30 -6.78
CA ILE A 65 -4.80 1.06 -8.05
C ILE A 65 -6.20 1.64 -7.92
N ALA A 66 -6.62 2.48 -8.87
CA ALA A 66 -7.99 2.99 -8.86
C ALA A 66 -8.99 1.83 -9.01
N SER A 67 -9.98 1.78 -8.11
CA SER A 67 -10.97 0.68 -8.01
C SER A 67 -11.67 0.36 -9.34
N LYS A 68 -11.91 1.37 -10.18
CA LYS A 68 -12.49 1.20 -11.52
C LYS A 68 -11.60 0.42 -12.50
N HIS A 69 -10.29 0.30 -12.23
CA HIS A 69 -9.32 -0.38 -13.08
C HIS A 69 -8.80 -1.70 -12.52
N GLU A 70 -9.32 -2.17 -11.39
CA GLU A 70 -8.93 -3.43 -10.75
C GLU A 70 -9.06 -4.63 -11.69
N LEU A 71 -10.14 -4.66 -12.51
CA LEU A 71 -10.37 -5.74 -13.47
C LEU A 71 -9.21 -5.87 -14.48
N ILE A 72 -8.65 -4.75 -14.92
CA ILE A 72 -7.53 -4.73 -15.87
C ILE A 72 -6.30 -5.37 -15.23
N TYR A 73 -5.95 -4.96 -14.00
CA TYR A 73 -4.85 -5.55 -13.25
C TYR A 73 -5.08 -7.04 -12.99
N MET A 74 -6.32 -7.44 -12.66
CA MET A 74 -6.68 -8.83 -12.44
C MET A 74 -6.48 -9.68 -13.71
N ILE A 75 -6.85 -9.18 -14.89
CA ILE A 75 -6.63 -9.88 -16.17
C ILE A 75 -5.13 -10.08 -16.41
N PHE A 76 -4.32 -9.03 -16.30
CA PHE A 76 -2.87 -9.13 -16.47
C PHE A 76 -2.24 -10.05 -15.42
N PHE A 77 -2.70 -9.99 -14.17
CA PHE A 77 -2.28 -10.87 -13.09
C PHE A 77 -2.53 -12.34 -13.40
N VAL A 78 -3.75 -12.68 -13.84
CA VAL A 78 -4.12 -14.07 -14.19
C VAL A 78 -3.29 -14.56 -15.39
N LEU A 79 -3.18 -13.77 -16.45
CA LEU A 79 -2.39 -14.11 -17.62
C LEU A 79 -0.92 -14.33 -17.28
N TYR A 80 -0.35 -13.46 -16.45
CA TYR A 80 1.03 -13.58 -15.96
C TYR A 80 1.24 -14.90 -15.21
N HIS A 81 0.37 -15.24 -14.26
CA HIS A 81 0.51 -16.46 -13.46
C HIS A 81 0.29 -17.74 -14.26
N ILE A 82 -0.64 -17.72 -15.21
CA ILE A 82 -0.82 -18.85 -16.15
C ILE A 82 0.46 -19.06 -16.95
N SER A 83 1.05 -17.98 -17.50
CA SER A 83 2.29 -18.07 -18.28
C SER A 83 3.47 -18.49 -17.43
N LEU A 84 3.57 -17.99 -16.19
CA LEU A 84 4.58 -18.33 -15.21
C LEU A 84 4.55 -19.82 -14.90
N LEU A 85 3.38 -20.36 -14.54
CA LEU A 85 3.19 -21.79 -14.25
C LEU A 85 3.45 -22.66 -15.49
N LEU A 86 2.96 -22.25 -16.65
CA LEU A 86 3.16 -22.99 -17.89
C LEU A 86 4.64 -23.14 -18.23
N LEU A 87 5.39 -22.05 -18.17
CA LEU A 87 6.84 -22.05 -18.46
C LEU A 87 7.64 -22.74 -17.36
N TRP A 88 7.23 -22.62 -16.10
CA TRP A 88 7.89 -23.31 -14.99
C TRP A 88 7.76 -24.82 -15.11
N LEU A 89 6.54 -25.32 -15.36
CA LEU A 89 6.24 -26.77 -15.32
C LEU A 89 6.49 -27.48 -16.65
N ARG A 90 6.31 -26.83 -17.81
CA ARG A 90 6.22 -27.48 -19.12
C ARG A 90 7.15 -26.93 -20.19
N LYS A 91 8.13 -26.06 -19.87
CA LYS A 91 8.98 -25.35 -20.84
C LYS A 91 9.54 -26.23 -21.98
N SER A 92 10.02 -27.42 -21.67
CA SER A 92 10.65 -28.33 -22.64
C SER A 92 9.66 -29.07 -23.54
N ALA A 93 8.38 -29.12 -23.18
CA ALA A 93 7.33 -29.82 -23.90
C ALA A 93 6.45 -28.87 -24.73
N LEU A 94 6.68 -27.55 -24.65
CA LEU A 94 5.84 -26.56 -25.31
C LEU A 94 6.29 -26.29 -26.76
N PRO A 95 5.35 -26.16 -27.71
CA PRO A 95 5.64 -25.67 -29.04
C PRO A 95 6.25 -24.26 -29.02
N PRO A 96 7.13 -23.92 -29.98
CA PRO A 96 7.81 -22.62 -30.04
C PRO A 96 6.88 -21.40 -29.98
N LEU A 97 5.71 -21.47 -30.62
CA LEU A 97 4.72 -20.38 -30.56
C LEU A 97 4.19 -20.14 -29.16
N ILE A 98 3.86 -21.22 -28.43
CA ILE A 98 3.35 -21.10 -27.05
C ILE A 98 4.45 -20.60 -26.13
N LEU A 99 5.70 -21.02 -26.32
CA LEU A 99 6.84 -20.49 -25.61
C LEU A 99 7.03 -18.99 -25.85
N ALA A 100 6.94 -18.54 -27.11
CA ALA A 100 7.05 -17.12 -27.45
C ALA A 100 5.94 -16.27 -26.84
N LEU A 101 4.68 -16.74 -26.87
CA LEU A 101 3.55 -16.06 -26.26
C LEU A 101 3.64 -16.06 -24.73
N GLY A 102 4.06 -17.17 -24.11
CA GLY A 102 4.29 -17.23 -22.67
C GLY A 102 5.37 -16.25 -22.20
N LEU A 103 6.50 -16.17 -22.92
CA LEU A 103 7.55 -15.19 -22.63
C LEU A 103 7.04 -13.76 -22.81
N CYS A 104 6.30 -13.49 -23.90
CA CYS A 104 5.68 -12.19 -24.15
C CYS A 104 4.81 -11.72 -22.98
N VAL A 105 3.90 -12.59 -22.49
CA VAL A 105 3.03 -12.30 -21.36
C VAL A 105 3.82 -12.11 -20.07
N LEU A 106 4.90 -12.86 -19.85
CA LEU A 106 5.78 -12.64 -18.71
C LEU A 106 6.47 -11.26 -18.78
N TYR A 107 6.92 -10.79 -19.95
CA TYR A 107 7.51 -9.44 -20.08
C TYR A 107 6.49 -8.37 -19.73
N ILE A 108 5.25 -8.49 -20.22
CA ILE A 108 4.16 -7.58 -19.87
C ILE A 108 3.91 -7.61 -18.36
N GLY A 109 3.83 -8.80 -17.75
CA GLY A 109 3.63 -8.96 -16.32
C GLY A 109 4.77 -8.40 -15.47
N LEU A 110 6.04 -8.51 -15.89
CA LEU A 110 7.18 -7.86 -15.23
C LEU A 110 7.05 -6.34 -15.25
N PHE A 111 6.59 -5.78 -16.36
CA PHE A 111 6.33 -4.34 -16.47
C PHE A 111 5.24 -3.89 -15.49
N PHE A 112 4.11 -4.60 -15.40
CA PHE A 112 3.05 -4.31 -14.43
C PHE A 112 3.51 -4.49 -12.98
N ASN A 113 4.31 -5.53 -12.65
CA ASN A 113 4.89 -5.67 -11.31
C ASN A 113 5.82 -4.50 -10.96
N GLY A 114 6.63 -4.02 -11.94
CA GLY A 114 7.48 -2.85 -11.75
C GLY A 114 6.67 -1.58 -11.45
N ILE A 115 5.58 -1.34 -12.18
CA ILE A 115 4.67 -0.21 -11.91
C ILE A 115 4.02 -0.37 -10.54
N LEU A 116 3.53 -1.55 -10.18
CA LEU A 116 2.92 -1.80 -8.88
C LEU A 116 3.88 -1.52 -7.73
N ILE A 117 5.17 -1.87 -7.87
CA ILE A 117 6.20 -1.52 -6.89
C ILE A 117 6.31 0.00 -6.75
N LEU A 118 6.38 0.74 -7.87
CA LEU A 118 6.49 2.20 -7.85
C LEU A 118 5.26 2.86 -7.20
N GLN A 119 4.07 2.32 -7.45
CA GLN A 119 2.82 2.83 -6.86
C GLN A 119 2.76 2.58 -5.36
N LEU A 120 3.13 1.38 -4.90
CA LEU A 120 3.16 1.05 -3.48
C LEU A 120 4.22 1.85 -2.71
N LEU A 121 5.37 2.12 -3.31
CA LEU A 121 6.41 2.97 -2.69
C LEU A 121 6.02 4.46 -2.68
N GLY A 122 5.18 4.90 -3.61
CA GLY A 122 4.70 6.29 -3.69
C GLY A 122 3.44 6.56 -2.87
N SER A 123 2.69 5.53 -2.50
CA SER A 123 1.54 5.62 -1.59
C SER A 123 2.06 5.52 -0.16
N GLN A 124 1.82 6.51 0.63
CA GLN A 124 2.18 6.76 2.06
C GLN A 124 2.72 5.61 2.95
N GLU A 125 3.28 6.00 4.10
CA GLU A 125 3.85 5.13 5.15
C GLU A 125 2.85 4.03 5.59
N GLY A 126 3.24 2.78 5.48
CA GLY A 126 2.47 1.60 5.93
C GLY A 126 2.36 0.48 4.89
N ASN A 127 2.54 0.78 3.62
CA ASN A 127 2.43 -0.21 2.53
C ASN A 127 3.74 -0.97 2.24
N GLU A 128 4.78 -0.79 3.07
CA GLU A 128 6.10 -1.40 2.87
C GLU A 128 6.05 -2.93 2.80
N ILE A 129 5.15 -3.56 3.56
CA ILE A 129 4.96 -5.02 3.53
C ILE A 129 4.32 -5.47 2.22
N LEU A 130 3.42 -4.67 1.65
CA LEU A 130 2.73 -5.00 0.41
C LEU A 130 3.69 -5.05 -0.79
N VAL A 131 4.76 -4.26 -0.76
CA VAL A 131 5.80 -4.23 -1.81
C VAL A 131 6.54 -5.57 -1.92
N CYS A 132 6.58 -6.37 -0.86
CA CYS A 132 7.26 -7.67 -0.87
C CYS A 132 6.70 -8.62 -1.94
N PHE A 133 5.38 -8.64 -2.14
CA PHE A 133 4.76 -9.53 -3.13
C PHE A 133 5.17 -9.20 -4.57
N PRO A 134 4.98 -7.97 -5.10
CA PRO A 134 5.36 -7.68 -6.48
C PRO A 134 6.87 -7.73 -6.71
N ILE A 135 7.73 -7.44 -5.72
CA ILE A 135 9.18 -7.66 -5.83
C ILE A 135 9.47 -9.14 -6.00
N PHE A 136 8.89 -9.99 -5.16
CA PHE A 136 9.14 -11.42 -5.26
C PHE A 136 8.56 -12.01 -6.56
N SER A 137 7.37 -11.57 -6.97
CA SER A 137 6.75 -11.91 -8.25
C SER A 137 7.67 -11.56 -9.43
N LEU A 138 8.24 -10.35 -9.45
CA LEU A 138 9.17 -9.89 -10.45
C LEU A 138 10.43 -10.78 -10.50
N LEU A 139 11.02 -11.10 -9.35
CA LEU A 139 12.22 -11.94 -9.28
C LEU A 139 11.95 -13.37 -9.74
N VAL A 140 10.82 -13.96 -9.37
CA VAL A 140 10.41 -15.30 -9.84
C VAL A 140 10.19 -15.29 -11.35
N GLY A 141 9.45 -14.32 -11.89
CA GLY A 141 9.22 -14.18 -13.31
C GLY A 141 10.52 -14.01 -14.12
N LEU A 142 11.41 -13.12 -13.65
CA LEU A 142 12.72 -12.92 -14.28
C LEU A 142 13.57 -14.20 -14.26
N SER A 143 13.58 -14.93 -13.14
CA SER A 143 14.28 -16.20 -13.00
C SER A 143 13.78 -17.24 -13.99
N ILE A 144 12.46 -17.34 -14.18
CA ILE A 144 11.85 -18.28 -15.12
C ILE A 144 12.17 -17.91 -16.56
N ILE A 145 12.17 -16.62 -16.90
CA ILE A 145 12.58 -16.15 -18.24
C ILE A 145 14.03 -16.52 -18.52
N ILE A 146 14.96 -16.16 -17.60
CA ILE A 146 16.39 -16.44 -17.75
C ILE A 146 16.62 -17.94 -17.89
N ARG A 147 16.03 -18.73 -17.00
CA ARG A 147 16.15 -20.19 -17.01
C ARG A 147 15.56 -20.80 -18.27
N THR A 148 14.40 -20.33 -18.72
CA THR A 148 13.78 -20.81 -19.96
C THR A 148 14.68 -20.55 -21.15
N LEU A 149 15.19 -19.34 -21.32
CA LEU A 149 16.09 -18.97 -22.39
C LEU A 149 17.44 -19.67 -22.31
N TYR A 150 17.97 -19.92 -21.10
CA TYR A 150 19.25 -20.59 -20.89
C TYR A 150 19.18 -22.08 -21.24
N ASP A 151 18.17 -22.77 -20.72
CA ASP A 151 18.02 -24.22 -20.83
C ASP A 151 17.49 -24.71 -22.19
N LEU A 152 16.96 -23.81 -23.03
CA LEU A 152 16.47 -24.17 -24.36
C LEU A 152 17.62 -24.61 -25.26
N PRO A 153 17.45 -25.69 -26.03
CA PRO A 153 18.42 -26.10 -27.06
C PRO A 153 18.52 -25.02 -28.15
N LYS A 154 19.61 -25.02 -28.91
CA LYS A 154 19.81 -24.08 -30.04
C LYS A 154 18.67 -24.18 -31.05
N ASN A 155 18.20 -25.41 -31.33
CA ASN A 155 17.06 -25.69 -32.18
C ASN A 155 16.03 -26.47 -31.38
N LEU A 156 14.80 -25.95 -31.37
CA LEU A 156 13.67 -26.55 -30.66
C LEU A 156 13.04 -27.64 -31.53
N SER A 157 12.90 -28.84 -30.99
CA SER A 157 12.08 -29.89 -31.60
C SER A 157 10.63 -29.72 -31.15
N PHE A 158 9.68 -29.81 -32.03
CA PHE A 158 8.26 -29.73 -31.74
C PHE A 158 7.47 -30.80 -32.52
N SER A 159 6.38 -31.26 -31.95
CA SER A 159 5.44 -32.13 -32.61
C SER A 159 4.71 -31.43 -33.74
N THR A 160 4.59 -32.05 -34.90
CA THR A 160 3.84 -31.46 -36.03
C THR A 160 2.36 -31.46 -35.73
N SER A 161 1.75 -30.29 -35.93
CA SER A 161 0.30 -30.09 -35.84
C SER A 161 -0.41 -30.47 -37.15
N LYS A 162 -1.70 -30.77 -37.08
CA LYS A 162 -2.56 -30.97 -38.26
C LYS A 162 -2.60 -29.73 -39.18
N TYR A 163 -2.37 -28.53 -38.62
CA TYR A 163 -2.44 -27.25 -39.36
C TYR A 163 -1.06 -26.86 -39.89
N GLN A 164 -0.89 -26.84 -41.19
CA GLN A 164 0.38 -26.52 -41.85
C GLN A 164 0.90 -25.12 -41.54
N TRP A 165 0.01 -24.12 -41.44
CA TRP A 165 0.38 -22.75 -41.09
C TRP A 165 1.04 -22.66 -39.70
N LEU A 166 0.53 -23.44 -38.74
CA LEU A 166 1.07 -23.48 -37.39
C LEU A 166 2.47 -24.12 -37.36
N ASN A 167 2.68 -25.17 -38.18
CA ASN A 167 3.98 -25.81 -38.31
C ASN A 167 5.02 -24.83 -38.90
N LYS A 168 4.64 -24.06 -39.94
CA LYS A 168 5.52 -23.02 -40.53
C LYS A 168 5.91 -21.93 -39.51
N ILE A 169 4.98 -21.51 -38.65
CA ILE A 169 5.28 -20.53 -37.59
C ILE A 169 6.24 -21.16 -36.56
N ASN A 170 5.95 -22.36 -36.07
CA ASN A 170 6.81 -23.05 -35.10
C ASN A 170 8.22 -23.29 -35.67
N GLU A 171 8.36 -23.64 -36.95
CA GLU A 171 9.64 -23.81 -37.62
C GLU A 171 10.45 -22.51 -37.63
N LYS A 172 9.83 -21.36 -37.97
CA LYS A 172 10.48 -20.04 -37.90
C LYS A 172 10.90 -19.65 -36.49
N LEU A 173 10.16 -20.07 -35.47
CA LEU A 173 10.42 -19.81 -34.05
C LEU A 173 11.33 -20.86 -33.40
N SER A 174 11.81 -21.84 -34.14
CA SER A 174 12.56 -22.97 -33.60
C SER A 174 13.95 -22.61 -33.05
N THR A 175 14.52 -21.46 -33.44
CA THR A 175 15.82 -21.00 -32.94
C THR A 175 15.67 -20.09 -31.74
N LYS A 176 16.63 -20.16 -30.79
CA LYS A 176 16.63 -19.32 -29.58
C LYS A 176 16.51 -17.82 -29.87
N SER A 177 17.28 -17.34 -30.85
CA SER A 177 17.27 -15.91 -31.22
C SER A 177 15.93 -15.49 -31.83
N ALA A 178 15.36 -16.31 -32.72
CA ALA A 178 14.06 -16.04 -33.30
C ALA A 178 12.96 -16.05 -32.24
N LEU A 179 13.00 -17.01 -31.31
CA LEU A 179 12.07 -17.09 -30.18
C LEU A 179 12.11 -15.83 -29.32
N PHE A 180 13.31 -15.40 -28.90
CA PHE A 180 13.48 -14.19 -28.09
C PHE A 180 12.99 -12.95 -28.83
N CYS A 181 13.47 -12.71 -30.05
CA CYS A 181 13.04 -11.55 -30.84
C CYS A 181 11.53 -11.53 -31.08
N SER A 182 10.95 -12.69 -31.42
CA SER A 182 9.51 -12.78 -31.67
C SER A 182 8.69 -12.60 -30.41
N SER A 183 9.15 -13.05 -29.23
CA SER A 183 8.45 -12.81 -27.98
C SER A 183 8.42 -11.33 -27.59
N VAL A 184 9.48 -10.59 -27.88
CA VAL A 184 9.52 -9.13 -27.66
C VAL A 184 8.62 -8.40 -28.68
N ILE A 185 8.71 -8.76 -29.98
CA ILE A 185 7.87 -8.14 -31.01
C ILE A 185 6.38 -8.44 -30.78
N ALA A 186 6.04 -9.61 -30.23
CA ALA A 186 4.67 -10.00 -29.90
C ALA A 186 4.04 -9.17 -28.79
N ILE A 187 4.78 -8.39 -28.01
CA ILE A 187 4.24 -7.54 -26.94
C ILE A 187 3.18 -6.61 -27.49
N LEU A 188 3.47 -5.91 -28.58
CA LEU A 188 2.55 -4.93 -29.17
C LEU A 188 1.24 -5.59 -29.65
N PRO A 189 1.23 -6.61 -30.52
CA PRO A 189 -0.02 -7.23 -30.95
C PRO A 189 -0.78 -7.94 -29.81
N VAL A 190 -0.10 -8.53 -28.83
CA VAL A 190 -0.76 -9.13 -27.66
C VAL A 190 -1.43 -8.04 -26.82
N PHE A 191 -0.76 -6.92 -26.60
CA PHE A 191 -1.31 -5.79 -25.88
C PHE A 191 -2.56 -5.22 -26.57
N VAL A 192 -2.50 -5.03 -27.90
CA VAL A 192 -3.65 -4.61 -28.71
C VAL A 192 -4.79 -5.61 -28.62
N LEU A 193 -4.49 -6.92 -28.67
CA LEU A 193 -5.52 -7.96 -28.53
C LEU A 193 -6.21 -7.90 -27.16
N ILE A 194 -5.45 -7.72 -26.08
CA ILE A 194 -6.02 -7.57 -24.72
C ILE A 194 -6.89 -6.33 -24.66
N THR A 195 -6.44 -5.18 -25.20
CA THR A 195 -7.25 -3.96 -25.24
C THR A 195 -8.55 -4.15 -26.02
N LEU A 196 -8.52 -4.84 -27.17
CA LEU A 196 -9.72 -5.15 -27.93
C LEU A 196 -10.68 -6.04 -27.14
N VAL A 197 -10.16 -7.01 -26.38
CA VAL A 197 -11.00 -7.85 -25.49
C VAL A 197 -11.64 -7.00 -24.41
N LEU A 198 -10.89 -6.10 -23.76
CA LEU A 198 -11.42 -5.18 -22.75
C LEU A 198 -12.53 -4.29 -23.31
N MET A 199 -12.35 -3.77 -24.53
CA MET A 199 -13.40 -2.98 -25.23
C MET A 199 -14.69 -3.78 -25.47
N LEU A 200 -14.60 -5.08 -25.72
CA LEU A 200 -15.78 -5.96 -25.82
C LEU A 200 -16.53 -6.10 -24.51
N PHE A 201 -15.86 -5.92 -23.38
CA PHE A 201 -16.47 -5.92 -22.04
C PHE A 201 -16.94 -4.54 -21.56
N GLY A 202 -16.80 -3.51 -22.39
CA GLY A 202 -17.33 -2.18 -22.14
C GLY A 202 -16.28 -1.16 -21.65
N ASP A 203 -15.01 -1.51 -21.65
CA ASP A 203 -13.91 -0.57 -21.34
C ASP A 203 -13.59 0.33 -22.56
N ASP A 204 -12.97 1.47 -22.28
CA ASP A 204 -12.49 2.39 -23.29
C ASP A 204 -11.20 1.85 -23.99
N TYR A 205 -10.89 2.38 -25.18
CA TYR A 205 -9.66 2.03 -25.92
C TYR A 205 -8.39 2.42 -25.16
N ASP A 206 -8.46 3.37 -24.23
CA ASP A 206 -7.36 3.87 -23.40
C ASP A 206 -7.39 3.32 -21.95
N ALA A 207 -8.27 2.34 -21.67
CA ALA A 207 -8.48 1.79 -20.34
C ALA A 207 -7.17 1.28 -19.69
N VAL A 208 -6.32 0.59 -20.45
CA VAL A 208 -5.02 0.14 -19.92
C VAL A 208 -4.10 1.32 -19.61
N SER A 209 -4.09 2.37 -20.44
CA SER A 209 -3.33 3.59 -20.17
C SER A 209 -3.87 4.30 -18.92
N LYS A 210 -5.19 4.42 -18.80
CA LYS A 210 -5.85 4.99 -17.61
C LYS A 210 -5.55 4.19 -16.36
N ALA A 211 -5.53 2.87 -16.42
CA ALA A 211 -5.14 2.02 -15.29
C ALA A 211 -3.73 2.35 -14.76
N LEU A 212 -2.81 2.80 -15.61
CA LEU A 212 -1.46 3.20 -15.23
C LEU A 212 -1.36 4.66 -14.76
N THR A 213 -2.21 5.55 -15.28
CA THR A 213 -2.14 7.00 -15.05
C THR A 213 -3.17 7.53 -14.06
N GLU A 214 -4.26 6.82 -13.81
CA GLU A 214 -5.26 7.19 -12.81
C GLU A 214 -4.99 6.49 -11.46
N THR A 215 -3.75 6.53 -11.02
CA THR A 215 -3.31 5.97 -9.73
C THR A 215 -3.03 7.10 -8.76
N THR A 216 -3.04 6.80 -7.47
CA THR A 216 -2.74 7.78 -6.42
C THR A 216 -1.38 8.42 -6.60
N THR A 217 -0.34 7.63 -6.86
CA THR A 217 1.03 8.14 -7.08
C THR A 217 1.10 9.08 -8.29
N TRP A 218 0.43 8.73 -9.39
CA TRP A 218 0.34 9.61 -10.55
C TRP A 218 -0.48 10.86 -10.24
N GLY A 219 -1.63 10.72 -9.56
CA GLY A 219 -2.46 11.83 -9.11
C GLY A 219 -1.67 12.84 -8.28
N PHE A 220 -0.90 12.39 -7.31
CA PHE A 220 -0.03 13.24 -6.50
C PHE A 220 1.12 13.89 -7.27
N SER A 221 1.56 13.29 -8.37
CA SER A 221 2.58 13.90 -9.23
C SER A 221 2.05 15.04 -10.10
N GLN A 222 0.75 15.10 -10.34
CA GLN A 222 0.09 16.05 -11.23
C GLN A 222 -0.70 17.14 -10.50
N HIS A 223 -1.13 16.87 -9.26
CA HIS A 223 -2.03 17.73 -8.49
C HIS A 223 -1.49 17.95 -7.09
N ASP A 224 -1.84 19.08 -6.49
CA ASP A 224 -1.57 19.34 -5.09
C ASP A 224 -2.33 18.30 -4.23
N HIS A 225 -1.63 17.81 -3.23
CA HIS A 225 -2.21 16.87 -2.28
C HIS A 225 -3.35 17.56 -1.51
N PRO A 226 -4.55 16.94 -1.38
CA PRO A 226 -5.57 17.48 -0.51
C PRO A 226 -4.98 17.61 0.91
N PRO A 227 -5.29 18.71 1.62
CA PRO A 227 -4.78 18.88 2.97
C PRO A 227 -5.24 17.70 3.83
N HIS A 228 -4.30 17.02 4.45
CA HIS A 228 -4.64 15.97 5.40
C HIS A 228 -5.63 16.48 6.41
N LEU A 229 -6.59 15.65 6.80
CA LEU A 229 -7.50 15.97 7.90
C LEU A 229 -6.63 16.33 9.10
N PRO A 230 -6.81 17.52 9.70
CA PRO A 230 -5.92 17.97 10.76
C PRO A 230 -5.98 16.96 11.90
N HIS A 231 -4.92 16.17 12.01
CA HIS A 231 -4.74 15.17 13.06
C HIS A 231 -4.40 15.88 14.37
N GLN A 232 -5.36 16.72 14.85
CA GLN A 232 -5.26 17.50 16.07
C GLN A 232 -6.00 16.76 17.19
N GLY A 233 -5.53 15.57 17.58
CA GLY A 233 -6.16 14.79 18.62
C GLY A 233 -5.32 14.70 19.88
N HIS A 234 -5.92 15.04 21.02
CA HIS A 234 -5.46 14.60 22.32
C HIS A 234 -6.02 13.21 22.58
N TYR A 235 -5.45 12.17 21.93
CA TYR A 235 -5.97 10.79 21.96
C TYR A 235 -6.22 10.27 23.36
N LEU A 236 -5.22 10.38 24.22
CA LEU A 236 -5.30 9.89 25.60
C LEU A 236 -6.34 10.66 26.42
N CYS A 237 -6.44 11.99 26.24
CA CYS A 237 -7.46 12.78 26.90
C CYS A 237 -8.87 12.49 26.35
N THR A 238 -9.00 12.21 25.06
CA THR A 238 -10.29 11.83 24.47
C THR A 238 -10.76 10.46 24.99
N VAL A 239 -9.87 9.48 25.05
CA VAL A 239 -10.17 8.17 25.62
C VAL A 239 -10.46 8.28 27.11
N ALA A 240 -9.70 9.10 27.85
CA ALA A 240 -9.96 9.37 29.26
C ALA A 240 -11.34 9.98 29.48
N ALA A 241 -11.83 10.83 28.56
CA ALA A 241 -13.17 11.40 28.61
C ALA A 241 -14.30 10.35 28.49
N CYS A 242 -14.01 9.16 27.96
CA CYS A 242 -14.94 8.04 27.87
C CYS A 242 -15.03 7.19 29.14
N GLY A 243 -14.39 7.61 30.23
CA GLY A 243 -14.43 6.94 31.54
C GLY A 243 -15.78 7.09 32.25
N SER A 244 -15.82 6.63 33.50
CA SER A 244 -17.01 6.75 34.37
C SER A 244 -17.43 8.20 34.57
N PRO A 245 -18.69 8.59 34.34
CA PRO A 245 -19.17 9.96 34.57
C PRO A 245 -18.99 10.47 35.99
N GLN A 246 -18.89 9.60 36.97
CA GLN A 246 -18.61 9.93 38.39
C GLN A 246 -17.19 10.43 38.61
N LEU A 247 -16.22 9.91 37.81
CA LEU A 247 -14.79 10.22 37.94
C LEU A 247 -14.38 11.35 36.97
N VAL A 248 -14.87 11.32 35.74
CA VAL A 248 -14.42 12.14 34.62
C VAL A 248 -15.28 13.40 34.44
N LYS A 249 -15.63 14.07 35.53
CA LYS A 249 -16.45 15.30 35.54
C LYS A 249 -15.60 16.57 35.29
N PRO A 250 -16.20 17.65 34.74
CA PRO A 250 -17.50 17.76 34.07
C PRO A 250 -17.43 17.28 32.61
N LEU A 251 -18.51 16.66 32.13
CA LEU A 251 -18.69 16.24 30.75
C LEU A 251 -19.63 17.22 30.03
N ARG A 252 -19.23 17.68 28.86
CA ARG A 252 -20.08 18.45 27.96
C ARG A 252 -19.88 18.01 26.51
N TRP A 253 -20.84 18.33 25.67
CA TRP A 253 -20.68 18.18 24.25
C TRP A 253 -19.86 19.34 23.68
N GLY A 254 -18.84 19.03 22.90
CA GLY A 254 -18.05 19.98 22.14
C GLY A 254 -18.10 19.66 20.66
N ILE A 255 -17.64 20.59 19.84
CA ILE A 255 -17.53 20.41 18.39
C ILE A 255 -16.04 20.38 18.03
N ARG A 256 -15.64 19.34 17.29
CA ARG A 256 -14.30 19.21 16.72
C ARG A 256 -14.46 18.93 15.24
N GLY A 257 -13.94 19.83 14.40
CA GLY A 257 -14.27 19.80 12.99
C GLY A 257 -15.79 19.93 12.79
N LYS A 258 -16.43 18.93 12.20
CA LYS A 258 -17.89 18.86 12.03
C LYS A 258 -18.55 17.84 12.97
N GLN A 259 -17.77 17.16 13.82
CA GLN A 259 -18.27 16.08 14.67
C GLN A 259 -18.47 16.53 16.12
N ARG A 260 -19.50 15.97 16.78
CA ARG A 260 -19.74 16.15 18.22
C ARG A 260 -18.88 15.17 18.99
N ILE A 261 -18.13 15.67 19.96
CA ILE A 261 -17.29 14.86 20.85
C ILE A 261 -17.61 15.14 22.30
N ILE A 262 -17.33 14.17 23.16
CA ILE A 262 -17.40 14.35 24.63
C ILE A 262 -16.16 15.11 25.08
N VAL A 263 -16.35 16.22 25.76
CA VAL A 263 -15.27 17.10 26.23
C VAL A 263 -15.32 17.20 27.74
N ASN A 264 -14.21 16.91 28.39
CA ASN A 264 -14.00 17.14 29.81
C ASN A 264 -12.99 18.30 30.01
N ARG A 265 -12.83 18.73 31.28
CA ARG A 265 -11.90 19.82 31.59
C ARG A 265 -10.44 19.47 31.26
N GLN A 266 -10.03 18.22 31.47
CA GLN A 266 -8.67 17.75 31.15
C GLN A 266 -8.34 17.94 29.66
N LEU A 267 -9.26 17.55 28.77
CA LEU A 267 -9.11 17.74 27.33
C LEU A 267 -9.04 19.23 26.94
N GLN A 268 -9.82 20.08 27.59
CA GLN A 268 -9.79 21.53 27.33
C GLN A 268 -8.46 22.16 27.76
N ILE A 269 -7.93 21.75 28.93
CA ILE A 269 -6.64 22.22 29.43
C ILE A 269 -5.50 21.79 28.49
N ALA A 270 -5.51 20.54 28.06
CA ALA A 270 -4.50 20.01 27.15
C ALA A 270 -4.48 20.79 25.81
N ASN A 271 -5.66 21.06 25.25
CA ASN A 271 -5.77 21.82 24.00
C ASN A 271 -5.38 23.30 24.15
N ALA A 272 -5.75 23.93 25.28
CA ALA A 272 -5.36 25.31 25.59
C ALA A 272 -3.84 25.43 25.81
N PHE A 273 -3.21 24.44 26.40
CA PHE A 273 -1.76 24.35 26.56
C PHE A 273 -1.06 24.18 25.20
N GLU A 274 -1.57 23.30 24.33
CA GLU A 274 -1.03 23.11 22.98
C GLU A 274 -1.04 24.43 22.19
N GLU A 275 -2.17 25.15 22.23
CA GLU A 275 -2.29 26.48 21.60
C GLU A 275 -1.28 27.47 22.18
N LEU A 276 -1.08 27.48 23.50
CA LEU A 276 -0.09 28.34 24.15
C LEU A 276 1.35 28.04 23.69
N ILE A 277 1.71 26.75 23.63
CA ILE A 277 3.06 26.36 23.19
C ILE A 277 3.27 26.63 21.70
N ALA A 278 2.22 26.49 20.87
CA ALA A 278 2.30 26.84 19.45
C ALA A 278 2.58 28.33 19.26
N ASP A 279 1.96 29.18 20.09
CA ASP A 279 2.16 30.64 20.07
C ASP A 279 3.56 31.03 20.58
N LEU A 280 4.04 30.41 21.68
CA LEU A 280 5.33 30.74 22.31
C LEU A 280 6.54 30.18 21.56
N SER A 281 6.46 28.95 21.09
CA SER A 281 7.57 28.24 20.44
C SER A 281 7.06 27.19 19.45
N PRO A 282 6.91 27.52 18.17
CA PRO A 282 6.46 26.57 17.13
C PRO A 282 7.37 25.36 16.99
N THR A 283 8.66 25.51 17.33
CA THR A 283 9.63 24.40 17.28
C THR A 283 9.40 23.41 18.41
N LEU A 284 9.18 23.90 19.63
CA LEU A 284 8.87 23.06 20.78
C LEU A 284 7.50 22.39 20.62
N HIS A 285 6.52 23.11 20.08
CA HIS A 285 5.22 22.55 19.74
C HIS A 285 5.36 21.34 18.81
N ARG A 286 6.07 21.49 17.68
CA ARG A 286 6.31 20.39 16.72
C ARG A 286 7.02 19.20 17.35
N PHE A 287 8.01 19.45 18.22
CA PHE A 287 8.72 18.37 18.90
C PHE A 287 7.82 17.60 19.86
N ILE A 288 7.04 18.29 20.71
CA ILE A 288 6.11 17.68 21.65
C ILE A 288 5.04 16.92 20.88
N ARG A 289 4.49 17.53 19.84
CA ARG A 289 3.43 16.93 19.00
C ARG A 289 3.89 15.65 18.33
N LYS A 290 5.04 15.67 17.66
CA LYS A 290 5.63 14.50 17.00
C LYS A 290 5.81 13.32 17.96
N ASN A 291 6.26 13.57 19.18
CA ASN A 291 6.43 12.51 20.18
C ASN A 291 5.09 12.01 20.73
N TYR A 292 4.14 12.93 20.94
CA TYR A 292 2.81 12.57 21.43
C TYR A 292 2.04 11.74 20.40
N ASP A 293 2.07 12.12 19.13
CA ASP A 293 1.41 11.39 18.04
C ASP A 293 2.03 9.99 17.87
N ARG A 294 3.36 9.89 17.92
CA ARG A 294 4.06 8.62 17.80
C ARG A 294 3.71 7.58 18.87
N TYR A 295 3.52 8.02 20.11
CA TYR A 295 3.29 7.09 21.25
C TYR A 295 1.86 7.11 21.76
N GLY A 296 1.19 8.27 21.72
CA GLY A 296 -0.13 8.47 22.29
C GLY A 296 -1.24 7.78 21.51
N TYR A 297 -1.12 7.75 20.20
CA TYR A 297 -2.08 7.11 19.31
C TYR A 297 -2.12 5.59 19.51
N ASP A 298 -0.98 4.92 19.43
CA ASP A 298 -0.90 3.47 19.62
C ASP A 298 -1.36 3.04 21.04
N LEU A 299 -1.07 3.88 22.02
CA LEU A 299 -1.54 3.64 23.38
C LEU A 299 -3.07 3.80 23.47
N SER A 300 -3.64 4.81 22.82
CA SER A 300 -5.09 5.07 22.85
C SER A 300 -5.91 3.92 22.25
N LYS A 301 -5.42 3.28 21.19
CA LYS A 301 -6.07 2.09 20.58
C LYS A 301 -6.18 0.89 21.52
N LYS A 302 -5.25 0.76 22.46
CA LYS A 302 -5.24 -0.34 23.43
C LYS A 302 -6.26 -0.13 24.56
N ILE A 303 -6.77 1.08 24.73
CA ILE A 303 -7.69 1.45 25.81
C ILE A 303 -9.13 1.27 25.34
N LYS A 304 -9.69 0.07 25.51
CA LYS A 304 -11.04 -0.28 25.05
C LYS A 304 -12.07 -0.43 26.20
N SER A 305 -11.63 -0.44 27.45
CA SER A 305 -12.52 -0.66 28.60
C SER A 305 -12.70 0.61 29.43
N ARG A 306 -13.87 0.74 30.12
CA ARG A 306 -14.14 1.86 31.02
C ARG A 306 -13.13 1.95 32.16
N TRP A 307 -12.67 0.82 32.67
CA TRP A 307 -11.65 0.77 33.73
C TRP A 307 -10.32 1.37 33.21
N ALA A 308 -9.88 0.96 32.01
CA ALA A 308 -8.67 1.48 31.41
C ALA A 308 -8.78 2.98 31.10
N SER A 309 -9.95 3.47 30.66
CA SER A 309 -10.23 4.91 30.49
C SER A 309 -10.14 5.67 31.82
N ASN A 310 -10.69 5.12 32.91
CA ASN A 310 -10.57 5.69 34.24
C ASN A 310 -9.11 5.77 34.73
N LEU A 311 -8.36 4.70 34.50
CA LEU A 311 -6.93 4.66 34.83
C LEU A 311 -6.15 5.70 34.02
N THR A 312 -6.41 5.80 32.71
CA THR A 312 -5.80 6.81 31.85
C THR A 312 -6.11 8.23 32.34
N TYR A 313 -7.36 8.51 32.74
CA TYR A 313 -7.74 9.80 33.29
C TYR A 313 -6.94 10.16 34.53
N ILE A 314 -6.75 9.21 35.45
CA ILE A 314 -5.96 9.41 36.68
C ILE A 314 -4.47 9.62 36.33
N LEU A 315 -3.91 8.79 35.47
CA LEU A 315 -2.49 8.89 35.06
C LEU A 315 -2.18 10.20 34.31
N MET A 316 -3.16 10.80 33.64
CA MET A 316 -3.02 12.08 32.97
C MET A 316 -3.17 13.29 33.93
N LYS A 317 -3.57 13.10 35.20
CA LYS A 317 -3.73 14.19 36.17
C LYS A 317 -2.45 14.98 36.46
N PRO A 318 -1.27 14.37 36.65
CA PRO A 318 -0.03 15.12 36.83
C PRO A 318 0.31 16.01 35.64
N LEU A 319 0.05 15.55 34.41
CA LEU A 319 0.22 16.36 33.20
C LEU A 319 -0.77 17.51 33.13
N GLU A 320 -2.04 17.29 33.50
CA GLU A 320 -3.07 18.34 33.60
C GLU A 320 -2.62 19.46 34.54
N TRP A 321 -2.07 19.12 35.69
CA TRP A 321 -1.53 20.10 36.65
C TRP A 321 -0.33 20.87 36.08
N GLY A 322 0.58 20.17 35.39
CA GLY A 322 1.69 20.83 34.70
C GLY A 322 1.22 21.79 33.63
N PHE A 323 0.22 21.40 32.83
CA PHE A 323 -0.37 22.26 31.81
C PHE A 323 -1.07 23.48 32.40
N LEU A 324 -1.81 23.31 33.51
CA LEU A 324 -2.41 24.40 34.25
C LEU A 324 -1.37 25.37 34.76
N LEU A 325 -0.31 24.87 35.40
CA LEU A 325 0.79 25.71 35.86
C LEU A 325 1.38 26.57 34.74
N CYS A 326 1.63 25.99 33.56
CA CYS A 326 2.13 26.72 32.41
C CYS A 326 1.09 27.76 31.92
N LEU A 327 -0.20 27.40 31.81
CA LEU A 327 -1.25 28.32 31.39
C LEU A 327 -1.37 29.52 32.35
N TYR A 328 -1.34 29.28 33.66
CA TYR A 328 -1.44 30.35 34.64
C TYR A 328 -0.17 31.21 34.75
N THR A 329 0.98 30.68 34.35
CA THR A 329 2.26 31.44 34.33
C THR A 329 2.39 32.30 33.08
N PHE A 330 1.99 31.81 31.92
CA PHE A 330 2.26 32.46 30.63
C PHE A 330 1.05 33.05 29.92
N CYS A 331 -0.18 32.85 30.45
CA CYS A 331 -1.40 33.37 29.86
C CYS A 331 -2.13 34.36 30.76
N LEU A 332 -2.48 35.54 30.22
CA LEU A 332 -3.18 36.57 30.99
C LEU A 332 -4.59 36.18 31.44
N ARG A 333 -5.28 35.32 30.66
CA ARG A 333 -6.65 34.85 30.91
C ARG A 333 -6.77 33.34 30.69
N PRO A 334 -6.16 32.52 31.54
CA PRO A 334 -6.08 31.08 31.32
C PRO A 334 -7.46 30.42 31.29
N GLU A 335 -8.36 30.75 32.18
CA GLU A 335 -9.71 30.17 32.22
C GLU A 335 -10.57 30.50 31.00
N GLU A 336 -10.43 31.70 30.44
CA GLU A 336 -11.12 32.06 29.21
C GLU A 336 -10.59 31.25 28.03
N LYS A 337 -9.26 31.07 27.93
CA LYS A 337 -8.62 30.26 26.90
C LYS A 337 -9.06 28.81 27.00
N ILE A 338 -9.15 28.24 28.22
CA ILE A 338 -9.60 26.86 28.46
C ILE A 338 -11.10 26.70 28.06
N ARG A 339 -11.97 27.62 28.45
CA ARG A 339 -13.41 27.54 28.15
C ARG A 339 -13.74 27.65 26.66
N ARG A 340 -12.94 28.39 25.90
CA ARG A 340 -13.09 28.56 24.45
C ARG A 340 -12.83 27.28 23.68
N GLN A 341 -12.07 26.32 24.26
CA GLN A 341 -11.75 25.08 23.58
C GLN A 341 -13.01 24.25 23.33
N TYR A 342 -13.20 23.81 22.08
CA TYR A 342 -14.35 23.00 21.62
C TYR A 342 -15.73 23.67 21.75
N SER A 343 -15.83 24.99 21.93
CA SER A 343 -17.12 25.69 22.09
C SER A 343 -17.90 25.90 20.78
N GLY A 344 -17.37 25.53 19.64
CA GLY A 344 -18.01 25.70 18.33
C GLY A 344 -18.03 27.14 17.81
N ASP A 345 -17.76 28.10 18.68
CA ASP A 345 -17.73 29.52 18.37
C ASP A 345 -16.27 29.96 18.10
N ARG A 346 -15.68 29.47 17.02
CA ARG A 346 -14.53 30.15 16.41
C ARG A 346 -15.12 31.30 15.61
N GLY A 347 -15.42 32.37 16.34
CA GLY A 347 -15.86 33.60 15.75
C GLY A 347 -14.98 33.98 14.57
N LYS A 348 -15.63 34.28 13.48
CA LYS A 348 -15.11 35.10 12.38
C LYS A 348 -14.21 36.20 12.95
N LYS A 349 -12.93 36.13 12.71
CA LYS A 349 -12.06 37.29 12.58
C LYS A 349 -11.31 37.18 11.28
#